data_2bb3443c77a1cae92754e58a6f5a83db
#
_entry.id   2bb3443c77a1cae92754e58a6f5a83db
#
_cell.length_a   1.000
_cell.length_b   1.000
_cell.length_c   1.000
_cell.angle_alpha   90.00
_cell.angle_beta   90.00
_cell.angle_gamma   90.00
#
_symmetry.space_group_name_H-M   'P 1'
#
loop_
_entity.id
_entity.type
_entity.pdbx_description
1 polymer ?
#
loop_
_entity_poly.entity_id
_entity_poly.type
_entity_poly.pdbx_seq_one_letter_code
_entity_poly.pdbx_strand_id
1 'polypeptide(L)'
;NPDLKFEAVYAGEKSQTAVAITYIKGIVDEKVLEDIRKKVKNLDLRFVLDSNYIECNLKKENSFFDTVGYTEKPDEVCAKILEGRVALIVDGTSFVITVPYFFMENFQMPDDYYVNKYFTNFNRILRWIAFFIAAFLPGLYVAVITHHFSMIPTLFIFRLAVSRAGVPLPTFVEVIIMMLAFQFIKEAGIRLPKAIGSAMSIVSALILGDAAVGAGVASRITIIVVAISTLCYFLIPKLYGALSF
;
A
#
# COMPACT_ATOMS: atom_id res chain seq x y z
N ASN A 1 -9.52 -5.21 -31.15
CA ASN A 1 -8.64 -4.20 -31.70
C ASN A 1 -7.58 -4.89 -32.55
N PRO A 2 -7.40 -4.54 -33.86
CA PRO A 2 -6.44 -5.17 -34.74
C PRO A 2 -4.98 -4.93 -34.35
N ASP A 3 -4.73 -3.88 -33.59
CA ASP A 3 -3.39 -3.50 -33.10
C ASP A 3 -2.99 -4.20 -31.80
N LEU A 4 -3.92 -4.92 -31.16
CA LEU A 4 -3.64 -5.72 -29.99
C LEU A 4 -2.77 -6.91 -30.40
N LYS A 5 -1.59 -7.00 -29.82
CA LYS A 5 -0.64 -8.09 -30.02
C LYS A 5 -0.58 -8.96 -28.78
N PHE A 6 -0.43 -10.24 -29.04
CA PHE A 6 -0.34 -11.28 -28.05
C PHE A 6 0.85 -12.17 -28.38
N GLU A 7 1.79 -12.29 -27.46
CA GLU A 7 2.96 -13.14 -27.60
C GLU A 7 2.99 -14.14 -26.44
N ALA A 8 2.97 -15.43 -26.75
CA ALA A 8 3.11 -16.47 -25.76
C ALA A 8 4.60 -16.83 -25.57
N VAL A 9 5.07 -16.78 -24.35
CA VAL A 9 6.41 -17.18 -23.95
C VAL A 9 6.27 -18.21 -22.82
N TYR A 10 7.09 -19.25 -22.84
CA TYR A 10 7.11 -20.26 -21.78
C TYR A 10 8.22 -19.95 -20.78
N ALA A 11 7.88 -19.87 -19.51
CA ALA A 11 8.78 -19.57 -18.39
C ALA A 11 8.92 -20.78 -17.47
N GLY A 12 10.14 -20.97 -16.93
CA GLY A 12 10.47 -22.12 -16.07
C GLY A 12 10.95 -23.33 -16.83
N GLU A 13 12.12 -23.84 -16.44
CA GLU A 13 12.79 -24.98 -17.09
C GLU A 13 11.91 -26.25 -17.09
N LYS A 14 11.26 -26.54 -15.97
CA LYS A 14 10.43 -27.74 -15.79
C LYS A 14 8.93 -27.46 -15.82
N SER A 15 8.47 -26.30 -15.35
CA SER A 15 7.04 -25.99 -15.32
C SER A 15 6.51 -25.61 -16.70
N GLN A 16 7.34 -24.98 -17.54
CA GLN A 16 6.96 -24.47 -18.86
C GLN A 16 5.63 -23.69 -18.81
N THR A 17 5.49 -22.83 -17.77
CA THR A 17 4.28 -22.04 -17.54
C THR A 17 4.10 -21.03 -18.67
N ALA A 18 2.93 -21.01 -19.27
CA ALA A 18 2.61 -20.07 -20.34
C ALA A 18 2.47 -18.65 -19.79
N VAL A 19 3.19 -17.72 -20.37
CA VAL A 19 3.14 -16.29 -20.06
C VAL A 19 2.76 -15.55 -21.34
N ALA A 20 1.61 -14.89 -21.31
CA ALA A 20 1.13 -14.08 -22.43
C ALA A 20 1.53 -12.62 -22.23
N ILE A 21 2.37 -12.11 -23.12
CA ILE A 21 2.73 -10.69 -23.18
C ILE A 21 1.74 -9.99 -24.11
N THR A 22 0.93 -9.08 -23.56
CA THR A 22 -0.14 -8.39 -24.30
C THR A 22 0.13 -6.89 -24.33
N TYR A 23 0.04 -6.28 -25.51
CA TYR A 23 0.30 -4.85 -25.72
C TYR A 23 -0.38 -4.34 -27.00
N ILE A 24 -0.48 -3.01 -27.16
CA ILE A 24 -0.94 -2.40 -28.41
C ILE A 24 0.26 -1.92 -29.23
N LYS A 25 0.34 -2.41 -30.47
CA LYS A 25 1.39 -1.98 -31.39
C LYS A 25 1.22 -0.51 -31.77
N GLY A 26 2.34 0.25 -31.72
CA GLY A 26 2.35 1.68 -32.06
C GLY A 26 2.06 2.63 -30.92
N ILE A 27 1.62 2.12 -29.73
CA ILE A 27 1.42 2.92 -28.52
C ILE A 27 2.43 2.52 -27.44
N VAL A 28 2.81 1.23 -27.41
CA VAL A 28 3.76 0.70 -26.43
C VAL A 28 5.16 1.29 -26.63
N ASP A 29 5.87 1.55 -25.53
CA ASP A 29 7.30 1.87 -25.58
C ASP A 29 8.11 0.60 -25.90
N GLU A 30 8.72 0.57 -27.09
CA GLU A 30 9.47 -0.60 -27.58
C GLU A 30 10.65 -0.97 -26.67
N LYS A 31 11.27 0.01 -26.00
CA LYS A 31 12.38 -0.24 -25.07
C LYS A 31 11.90 -1.04 -23.83
N VAL A 32 10.74 -0.66 -23.31
CA VAL A 32 10.12 -1.36 -22.16
C VAL A 32 9.70 -2.77 -22.58
N LEU A 33 9.11 -2.90 -23.78
CA LEU A 33 8.69 -4.19 -24.30
C LEU A 33 9.88 -5.15 -24.51
N GLU A 34 10.98 -4.66 -25.07
CA GLU A 34 12.19 -5.47 -25.26
C GLU A 34 12.84 -5.88 -23.92
N ASP A 35 12.87 -4.99 -22.93
CA ASP A 35 13.38 -5.30 -21.59
C ASP A 35 12.53 -6.41 -20.94
N ILE A 36 11.22 -6.31 -21.04
CA ILE A 36 10.30 -7.33 -20.53
C ILE A 36 10.51 -8.68 -21.25
N ARG A 37 10.60 -8.67 -22.59
CA ARG A 37 10.87 -9.90 -23.38
C ARG A 37 12.17 -10.57 -22.95
N LYS A 38 13.23 -9.80 -22.77
CA LYS A 38 14.54 -10.30 -22.33
C LYS A 38 14.45 -10.90 -20.93
N LYS A 39 13.81 -10.19 -20.00
CA LYS A 39 13.67 -10.66 -18.62
C LYS A 39 12.81 -11.91 -18.50
N VAL A 40 11.71 -12.00 -19.23
CA VAL A 40 10.85 -13.20 -19.21
C VAL A 40 11.52 -14.40 -19.88
N LYS A 41 12.27 -14.21 -20.96
CA LYS A 41 13.01 -15.30 -21.64
C LYS A 41 14.21 -15.80 -20.84
N ASN A 42 14.88 -14.90 -20.13
CA ASN A 42 16.09 -15.22 -19.35
C ASN A 42 15.79 -15.58 -17.89
N LEU A 43 14.54 -15.91 -17.57
CA LEU A 43 14.14 -16.39 -16.26
C LEU A 43 14.82 -17.73 -15.94
N ASP A 44 15.87 -17.68 -15.11
CA ASP A 44 16.58 -18.87 -14.63
C ASP A 44 15.84 -19.47 -13.41
N LEU A 45 14.61 -19.92 -13.65
CA LEU A 45 13.77 -20.55 -12.65
C LEU A 45 13.37 -21.95 -13.10
N ARG A 46 13.50 -22.92 -12.20
CA ARG A 46 13.07 -24.31 -12.48
C ARG A 46 11.54 -24.41 -12.56
N PHE A 47 10.84 -23.69 -11.69
CA PHE A 47 9.39 -23.70 -11.58
C PHE A 47 8.86 -22.26 -11.46
N VAL A 48 7.84 -21.94 -12.24
CA VAL A 48 7.05 -20.71 -12.12
C VAL A 48 5.64 -21.14 -11.73
N LEU A 49 5.29 -21.01 -10.46
CA LEU A 49 4.02 -21.47 -9.91
C LEU A 49 3.01 -20.34 -9.76
N ASP A 50 3.47 -19.09 -9.73
CA ASP A 50 2.65 -17.92 -9.54
C ASP A 50 3.25 -16.71 -10.27
N SER A 51 2.42 -15.70 -10.54
CA SER A 51 2.82 -14.42 -11.15
C SER A 51 3.91 -13.69 -10.36
N ASN A 52 3.95 -13.85 -9.03
CA ASN A 52 4.94 -13.23 -8.15
C ASN A 52 6.40 -13.57 -8.52
N TYR A 53 6.66 -14.78 -9.04
CA TYR A 53 8.00 -15.16 -9.49
C TYR A 53 8.49 -14.31 -10.67
N ILE A 54 7.57 -13.97 -11.58
CA ILE A 54 7.86 -13.11 -12.72
C ILE A 54 7.96 -11.65 -12.27
N GLU A 55 7.08 -11.21 -11.38
CA GLU A 55 7.08 -9.87 -10.81
C GLU A 55 8.42 -9.51 -10.17
N CYS A 56 8.97 -10.40 -9.32
CA CYS A 56 10.27 -10.19 -8.67
C CYS A 56 11.40 -9.94 -9.66
N ASN A 57 11.40 -10.64 -10.80
CA ASN A 57 12.42 -10.47 -11.85
C ASN A 57 12.20 -9.23 -12.71
N LEU A 58 10.96 -8.75 -12.82
CA LEU A 58 10.63 -7.53 -13.55
C LEU A 58 10.91 -6.26 -12.75
N LYS A 59 10.85 -6.34 -11.42
CA LYS A 59 11.17 -5.20 -10.54
C LYS A 59 12.59 -4.71 -10.81
N LYS A 60 12.76 -3.38 -10.74
CA LYS A 60 14.10 -2.79 -10.82
C LYS A 60 14.76 -2.92 -9.45
N GLU A 61 15.90 -3.57 -9.37
CA GLU A 61 16.66 -3.85 -8.13
C GLU A 61 17.00 -2.59 -7.30
N ASN A 62 17.13 -1.44 -7.93
CA ASN A 62 17.51 -0.18 -7.28
C ASN A 62 16.33 0.79 -7.11
N SER A 63 15.08 0.35 -7.23
CA SER A 63 13.92 1.21 -7.05
C SER A 63 13.32 1.04 -5.68
N PHE A 64 13.20 2.16 -4.93
CA PHE A 64 12.47 2.19 -3.65
C PHE A 64 10.97 2.01 -3.82
N PHE A 65 10.44 2.36 -5.01
CA PHE A 65 9.02 2.23 -5.33
C PHE A 65 8.78 1.08 -6.29
N ASP A 66 7.60 0.46 -6.18
CA ASP A 66 7.19 -0.58 -7.11
C ASP A 66 7.14 -0.05 -8.54
N THR A 67 7.79 -0.76 -9.45
CA THR A 67 7.83 -0.47 -10.88
C THR A 67 6.92 -1.41 -11.68
N VAL A 68 6.30 -2.35 -10.99
CA VAL A 68 5.42 -3.39 -11.53
C VAL A 68 4.11 -3.34 -10.77
N GLY A 69 3.00 -3.26 -11.48
CA GLY A 69 1.65 -3.30 -10.92
C GLY A 69 0.99 -4.64 -11.17
N TYR A 70 0.05 -5.02 -10.33
CA TYR A 70 -0.78 -6.21 -10.51
C TYR A 70 -2.24 -5.88 -10.25
N THR A 71 -3.13 -6.56 -10.93
CA THR A 71 -4.58 -6.40 -10.77
C THR A 71 -5.32 -7.66 -11.19
N GLU A 72 -6.46 -7.93 -10.56
CA GLU A 72 -7.40 -8.97 -10.98
C GLU A 72 -8.55 -8.39 -11.83
N LYS A 73 -8.64 -7.05 -11.95
CA LYS A 73 -9.74 -6.38 -12.64
C LYS A 73 -9.44 -6.26 -14.15
N PRO A 74 -10.24 -6.91 -15.03
CA PRO A 74 -10.00 -6.87 -16.47
C PRO A 74 -10.13 -5.47 -17.08
N ASP A 75 -11.01 -4.63 -16.55
CA ASP A 75 -11.23 -3.25 -16.96
C ASP A 75 -9.98 -2.38 -16.70
N GLU A 76 -9.33 -2.56 -15.55
CA GLU A 76 -8.06 -1.89 -15.24
C GLU A 76 -6.95 -2.32 -16.20
N VAL A 77 -6.86 -3.63 -16.48
CA VAL A 77 -5.89 -4.15 -17.46
C VAL A 77 -6.11 -3.54 -18.84
N CYS A 78 -7.35 -3.52 -19.31
CA CYS A 78 -7.69 -2.94 -20.61
C CYS A 78 -7.34 -1.45 -20.67
N ALA A 79 -7.67 -0.68 -19.64
CA ALA A 79 -7.33 0.74 -19.57
C ALA A 79 -5.80 0.96 -19.64
N LYS A 80 -5.01 0.17 -18.91
CA LYS A 80 -3.55 0.26 -18.92
C LYS A 80 -2.93 -0.12 -20.25
N ILE A 81 -3.43 -1.16 -20.92
CA ILE A 81 -2.97 -1.53 -22.25
C ILE A 81 -3.26 -0.42 -23.27
N LEU A 82 -4.43 0.24 -23.17
CA LEU A 82 -4.80 1.38 -24.01
C LEU A 82 -3.91 2.62 -23.77
N GLU A 83 -3.36 2.75 -22.56
CA GLU A 83 -2.36 3.78 -22.20
C GLU A 83 -0.94 3.46 -22.70
N GLY A 84 -0.74 2.32 -23.38
CA GLY A 84 0.56 1.89 -23.92
C GLY A 84 1.41 1.06 -22.98
N ARG A 85 0.83 0.49 -21.93
CA ARG A 85 1.53 -0.43 -21.03
C ARG A 85 1.50 -1.86 -21.55
N VAL A 86 2.41 -2.65 -21.04
CA VAL A 86 2.48 -4.09 -21.31
C VAL A 86 1.79 -4.83 -20.17
N ALA A 87 0.90 -5.74 -20.51
CA ALA A 87 0.28 -6.65 -19.57
C ALA A 87 0.82 -8.06 -19.75
N LEU A 88 1.15 -8.74 -18.63
CA LEU A 88 1.57 -10.14 -18.62
C LEU A 88 0.52 -10.95 -17.88
N ILE A 89 0.00 -11.95 -18.57
CA ILE A 89 -0.98 -12.90 -18.05
C ILE A 89 -0.24 -14.23 -17.89
N VAL A 90 -0.24 -14.73 -16.66
CA VAL A 90 0.49 -15.96 -16.29
C VAL A 90 -0.51 -17.08 -16.09
N ASP A 91 -0.27 -18.22 -16.68
CA ASP A 91 -1.14 -19.37 -16.51
C ASP A 91 -1.14 -19.86 -15.04
N GLY A 92 -2.31 -20.24 -14.55
CA GLY A 92 -2.51 -20.68 -13.17
C GLY A 92 -2.75 -19.58 -12.15
N THR A 93 -2.76 -18.28 -12.54
CA THR A 93 -3.04 -17.15 -11.63
C THR A 93 -4.12 -16.24 -12.17
N SER A 94 -4.91 -15.64 -11.26
CA SER A 94 -5.92 -14.64 -11.62
C SER A 94 -5.33 -13.22 -11.76
N PHE A 95 -4.11 -13.01 -11.30
CA PHE A 95 -3.45 -11.72 -11.33
C PHE A 95 -2.78 -11.45 -12.68
N VAL A 96 -3.03 -10.25 -13.20
CA VAL A 96 -2.34 -9.74 -14.38
C VAL A 96 -1.30 -8.72 -13.95
N ILE A 97 -0.06 -8.91 -14.41
CA ILE A 97 1.05 -7.99 -14.16
C ILE A 97 1.02 -6.89 -15.20
N THR A 98 1.21 -5.64 -14.80
CA THR A 98 1.24 -4.48 -15.69
C THR A 98 2.52 -3.68 -15.52
N VAL A 99 3.21 -3.35 -16.61
CA VAL A 99 4.50 -2.64 -16.61
C VAL A 99 4.47 -1.54 -17.68
N PRO A 100 4.99 -0.35 -17.39
CA PRO A 100 5.51 0.17 -16.14
C PRO A 100 4.40 0.55 -15.16
N TYR A 101 4.72 0.58 -13.86
CA TYR A 101 3.84 1.05 -12.80
C TYR A 101 4.39 2.33 -12.19
N PHE A 102 3.51 3.30 -11.90
CA PHE A 102 3.89 4.59 -11.35
C PHE A 102 3.35 4.78 -9.94
N PHE A 103 4.13 5.41 -9.07
CA PHE A 103 3.74 5.67 -7.67
C PHE A 103 2.37 6.35 -7.52
N MET A 104 2.01 7.24 -8.45
CA MET A 104 0.71 7.94 -8.46
C MET A 104 -0.49 7.00 -8.56
N GLU A 105 -0.30 5.81 -9.10
CA GLU A 105 -1.39 4.83 -9.27
C GLU A 105 -1.83 4.21 -7.95
N ASN A 106 -1.00 4.27 -6.91
CA ASN A 106 -1.39 3.84 -5.57
C ASN A 106 -2.59 4.62 -5.02
N PHE A 107 -2.81 5.85 -5.49
CA PHE A 107 -3.91 6.72 -5.07
C PHE A 107 -5.14 6.66 -5.98
N GLN A 108 -5.09 5.85 -7.04
CA GLN A 108 -6.18 5.70 -8.00
C GLN A 108 -6.89 4.38 -7.80
N MET A 109 -8.21 4.42 -7.87
CA MET A 109 -9.06 3.23 -7.94
C MET A 109 -9.75 3.17 -9.30
N PRO A 110 -9.96 1.96 -9.87
CA PRO A 110 -10.76 1.81 -11.10
C PRO A 110 -12.16 2.40 -10.96
N ASP A 111 -12.75 2.26 -9.76
CA ASP A 111 -14.09 2.77 -9.46
C ASP A 111 -14.20 4.29 -9.57
N ASP A 112 -13.09 5.03 -9.49
CA ASP A 112 -13.07 6.49 -9.68
C ASP A 112 -13.52 6.91 -11.09
N TYR A 113 -13.43 6.03 -12.07
CA TYR A 113 -13.84 6.31 -13.47
C TYR A 113 -15.33 6.09 -13.72
N TYR A 114 -16.03 5.41 -12.80
CA TYR A 114 -17.46 5.10 -12.93
C TYR A 114 -18.37 6.06 -12.16
N VAL A 115 -17.78 6.92 -11.32
CA VAL A 115 -18.50 7.84 -10.44
C VAL A 115 -18.42 9.28 -10.98
N ASN A 116 -19.26 10.18 -10.45
CA ASN A 116 -19.28 11.59 -10.83
C ASN A 116 -17.90 12.24 -10.64
N LYS A 117 -17.44 12.99 -11.65
CA LYS A 117 -16.14 13.65 -11.73
C LYS A 117 -15.81 14.52 -10.51
N TYR A 118 -16.77 15.23 -9.94
CA TYR A 118 -16.55 16.08 -8.75
C TYR A 118 -16.24 15.25 -7.52
N PHE A 119 -16.99 14.17 -7.32
CA PHE A 119 -16.80 13.26 -6.21
C PHE A 119 -15.48 12.48 -6.33
N THR A 120 -15.13 12.05 -7.52
CA THR A 120 -13.86 11.40 -7.82
C THR A 120 -12.67 12.29 -7.50
N ASN A 121 -12.70 13.57 -7.94
CA ASN A 121 -11.62 14.51 -7.66
C ASN A 121 -11.49 14.77 -6.15
N PHE A 122 -12.60 14.92 -5.45
CA PHE A 122 -12.62 15.07 -4.00
C PHE A 122 -11.96 13.86 -3.31
N ASN A 123 -12.32 12.62 -3.68
CA ASN A 123 -11.76 11.41 -3.11
C ASN A 123 -10.25 11.26 -3.41
N ARG A 124 -9.81 11.65 -4.60
CA ARG A 124 -8.39 11.65 -4.94
C ARG A 124 -7.59 12.62 -4.07
N ILE A 125 -8.09 13.84 -3.89
CA ILE A 125 -7.47 14.83 -2.99
C ILE A 125 -7.45 14.31 -1.54
N LEU A 126 -8.56 13.71 -1.09
CA LEU A 126 -8.65 13.13 0.25
C LEU A 126 -7.60 12.05 0.49
N ARG A 127 -7.35 11.16 -0.49
CA ARG A 127 -6.32 10.13 -0.41
C ARG A 127 -4.90 10.72 -0.31
N TRP A 128 -4.63 11.81 -1.04
CA TRP A 128 -3.36 12.52 -0.91
C TRP A 128 -3.17 13.13 0.47
N ILE A 129 -4.21 13.81 0.99
CA ILE A 129 -4.19 14.36 2.36
C ILE A 129 -3.98 13.24 3.37
N ALA A 130 -4.69 12.11 3.22
CA ALA A 130 -4.55 10.96 4.09
C ALA A 130 -3.12 10.39 4.08
N PHE A 131 -2.47 10.33 2.92
CA PHE A 131 -1.08 9.90 2.82
C PHE A 131 -0.14 10.81 3.64
N PHE A 132 -0.27 12.13 3.49
CA PHE A 132 0.54 13.07 4.26
C PHE A 132 0.25 12.99 5.76
N ILE A 133 -1.01 12.85 6.15
CA ILE A 133 -1.39 12.66 7.56
C ILE A 133 -0.80 11.36 8.09
N ALA A 134 -0.96 10.25 7.38
CA ALA A 134 -0.43 8.95 7.81
C ALA A 134 1.09 8.98 8.01
N ALA A 135 1.83 9.65 7.11
CA ALA A 135 3.29 9.69 7.15
C ALA A 135 3.83 10.70 8.19
N PHE A 136 3.22 11.87 8.29
CA PHE A 136 3.83 12.98 9.03
C PHE A 136 3.17 13.27 10.39
N LEU A 137 1.89 12.93 10.60
CA LEU A 137 1.17 13.29 11.82
C LEU A 137 1.82 12.78 13.12
N PRO A 138 2.28 11.51 13.21
CA PRO A 138 2.94 11.03 14.43
C PRO A 138 4.24 11.76 14.72
N GLY A 139 5.07 12.00 13.69
CA GLY A 139 6.31 12.74 13.81
C GLY A 139 6.09 14.21 14.19
N LEU A 140 5.11 14.85 13.58
CA LEU A 140 4.73 16.23 13.89
C LEU A 140 4.22 16.35 15.34
N TYR A 141 3.40 15.41 15.80
CA TYR A 141 2.94 15.34 17.18
C TYR A 141 4.12 15.27 18.15
N VAL A 142 5.06 14.37 17.92
CA VAL A 142 6.27 14.26 18.75
C VAL A 142 7.07 15.56 18.71
N ALA A 143 7.33 16.13 17.54
CA ALA A 143 8.11 17.35 17.37
C ALA A 143 7.50 18.55 18.11
N VAL A 144 6.18 18.74 17.99
CA VAL A 144 5.45 19.84 18.64
C VAL A 144 5.48 19.69 20.16
N ILE A 145 5.29 18.48 20.68
CA ILE A 145 5.25 18.24 22.13
C ILE A 145 6.64 18.28 22.78
N THR A 146 7.69 17.87 22.05
CA THR A 146 9.04 17.81 22.64
C THR A 146 9.82 19.10 22.48
N HIS A 147 9.65 19.82 21.37
CA HIS A 147 10.50 20.96 21.02
C HIS A 147 9.75 22.29 20.82
N HIS A 148 8.46 22.28 20.53
CA HIS A 148 7.73 23.46 20.11
C HIS A 148 6.45 23.71 20.94
N PHE A 149 6.54 23.67 22.26
CA PHE A 149 5.41 23.95 23.16
C PHE A 149 4.77 25.32 22.92
N SER A 150 5.56 26.31 22.49
CA SER A 150 5.08 27.67 22.27
C SER A 150 4.07 27.79 21.12
N MET A 151 3.99 26.81 20.22
CA MET A 151 3.01 26.79 19.14
C MET A 151 1.60 26.34 19.60
N ILE A 152 1.52 25.77 20.81
CA ILE A 152 0.28 25.19 21.33
C ILE A 152 -0.41 26.25 22.23
N PRO A 153 -1.74 26.49 22.08
CA PRO A 153 -2.48 27.32 22.99
C PRO A 153 -2.34 26.86 24.44
N THR A 154 -2.15 27.79 25.39
CA THR A 154 -1.86 27.48 26.79
C THR A 154 -2.89 26.55 27.46
N LEU A 155 -4.16 26.71 27.14
CA LEU A 155 -5.22 25.83 27.65
C LEU A 155 -5.03 24.37 27.18
N PHE A 156 -4.56 24.19 25.96
CA PHE A 156 -4.32 22.85 25.41
C PHE A 156 -3.04 22.23 26.00
N ILE A 157 -2.00 23.03 26.24
CA ILE A 157 -0.76 22.55 26.93
C ILE A 157 -1.11 21.99 28.31
N PHE A 158 -1.97 22.70 29.07
CA PHE A 158 -2.40 22.25 30.39
C PHE A 158 -3.13 20.89 30.33
N ARG A 159 -4.08 20.74 29.39
CA ARG A 159 -4.80 19.47 29.18
C ARG A 159 -3.86 18.34 28.75
N LEU A 160 -2.87 18.65 27.94
CA LEU A 160 -1.88 17.72 27.46
C LEU A 160 -0.98 17.26 28.60
N ALA A 161 -0.52 18.17 29.46
CA ALA A 161 0.25 17.85 30.67
C ALA A 161 -0.55 16.95 31.62
N VAL A 162 -1.83 17.24 31.85
CA VAL A 162 -2.72 16.40 32.67
C VAL A 162 -2.92 15.00 32.03
N SER A 163 -3.13 14.94 30.72
CA SER A 163 -3.29 13.66 30.01
C SER A 163 -2.04 12.77 30.05
N ARG A 164 -0.87 13.37 30.22
CA ARG A 164 0.41 12.68 30.32
C ARG A 164 0.89 12.47 31.74
N ALA A 165 0.21 13.05 32.72
CA ALA A 165 0.51 12.82 34.13
C ALA A 165 0.31 11.35 34.45
N GLY A 166 1.38 10.64 34.79
CA GLY A 166 1.36 9.19 35.05
C GLY A 166 1.91 8.29 33.94
N VAL A 167 2.26 8.85 32.78
CA VAL A 167 2.97 8.10 31.74
C VAL A 167 4.49 8.27 31.92
N PRO A 168 5.23 7.22 32.28
CA PRO A 168 6.67 7.32 32.55
C PRO A 168 7.52 7.37 31.30
N LEU A 169 6.93 7.11 30.11
CA LEU A 169 7.65 7.00 28.85
C LEU A 169 7.79 8.36 28.15
N PRO A 170 8.94 8.63 27.49
CA PRO A 170 9.06 9.77 26.56
C PRO A 170 8.07 9.65 25.41
N THR A 171 7.52 10.78 24.93
CA THR A 171 6.51 10.80 23.84
C THR A 171 6.93 10.03 22.60
N PHE A 172 8.18 10.10 22.23
CA PHE A 172 8.72 9.37 21.07
C PHE A 172 8.58 7.85 21.24
N VAL A 173 8.97 7.33 22.39
CA VAL A 173 8.88 5.89 22.70
C VAL A 173 7.42 5.44 22.78
N GLU A 174 6.57 6.23 23.42
CA GLU A 174 5.14 6.01 23.52
C GLU A 174 4.48 5.86 22.14
N VAL A 175 4.77 6.78 21.21
CA VAL A 175 4.24 6.76 19.85
C VAL A 175 4.73 5.52 19.09
N ILE A 176 6.02 5.17 19.19
CA ILE A 176 6.57 3.99 18.51
C ILE A 176 5.91 2.71 19.02
N ILE A 177 5.81 2.54 20.34
CA ILE A 177 5.20 1.34 20.93
C ILE A 177 3.75 1.21 20.46
N MET A 178 2.99 2.30 20.47
CA MET A 178 1.60 2.27 20.03
C MET A 178 1.47 1.99 18.52
N MET A 179 2.31 2.59 17.67
CA MET A 179 2.33 2.29 16.24
C MET A 179 2.66 0.83 15.95
N LEU A 180 3.66 0.26 16.64
CA LEU A 180 4.00 -1.16 16.50
C LEU A 180 2.86 -2.06 16.97
N ALA A 181 2.22 -1.73 18.09
CA ALA A 181 1.08 -2.50 18.60
C ALA A 181 -0.09 -2.52 17.58
N PHE A 182 -0.44 -1.37 16.99
CA PHE A 182 -1.44 -1.30 15.93
C PHE A 182 -1.01 -2.07 14.67
N GLN A 183 0.27 -2.04 14.30
CA GLN A 183 0.78 -2.81 13.17
C GLN A 183 0.68 -4.32 13.42
N PHE A 184 0.94 -4.79 14.63
CA PHE A 184 0.75 -6.21 14.99
C PHE A 184 -0.72 -6.62 14.92
N ILE A 185 -1.65 -5.79 15.40
CA ILE A 185 -3.09 -6.07 15.30
C ILE A 185 -3.50 -6.18 13.84
N LYS A 186 -3.04 -5.27 13.00
CA LYS A 186 -3.31 -5.27 11.56
C LYS A 186 -2.78 -6.54 10.89
N GLU A 187 -1.54 -6.89 11.14
CA GLU A 187 -0.88 -8.08 10.56
C GLU A 187 -1.59 -9.37 11.01
N ALA A 188 -1.96 -9.46 12.29
CA ALA A 188 -2.75 -10.58 12.80
C ALA A 188 -4.14 -10.65 12.13
N GLY A 189 -4.80 -9.51 11.93
CA GLY A 189 -6.12 -9.44 11.30
C GLY A 189 -6.14 -9.94 9.86
N ILE A 190 -5.08 -9.73 9.10
CA ILE A 190 -4.93 -10.21 7.71
C ILE A 190 -4.78 -11.73 7.64
N ARG A 191 -4.10 -12.32 8.62
CA ARG A 191 -3.83 -13.78 8.67
C ARG A 191 -5.02 -14.60 9.17
N LEU A 192 -5.99 -13.98 9.81
CA LEU A 192 -7.18 -14.66 10.31
C LEU A 192 -8.24 -14.80 9.19
N PRO A 193 -9.10 -15.84 9.26
CA PRO A 193 -10.26 -15.94 8.38
C PRO A 193 -11.12 -14.67 8.45
N LYS A 194 -11.62 -14.18 7.30
CA LYS A 194 -12.30 -12.88 7.18
C LYS A 194 -13.42 -12.65 8.22
N ALA A 195 -14.18 -13.70 8.55
CA ALA A 195 -15.28 -13.61 9.51
C ALA A 195 -14.80 -13.31 10.95
N ILE A 196 -13.64 -13.77 11.33
CA ILE A 196 -13.07 -13.62 12.68
C ILE A 196 -12.10 -12.45 12.73
N GLY A 197 -11.32 -12.24 11.66
CA GLY A 197 -10.26 -11.24 11.61
C GLY A 197 -10.76 -9.81 11.81
N SER A 198 -11.89 -9.43 11.23
CA SER A 198 -12.48 -8.09 11.40
C SER A 198 -12.95 -7.85 12.83
N ALA A 199 -13.65 -8.82 13.42
CA ALA A 199 -14.14 -8.72 14.80
C ALA A 199 -12.95 -8.66 15.79
N MET A 200 -11.97 -9.53 15.62
CA MET A 200 -10.76 -9.54 16.48
C MET A 200 -9.95 -8.25 16.37
N SER A 201 -9.84 -7.66 15.18
CA SER A 201 -9.13 -6.40 15.01
C SER A 201 -9.80 -5.24 15.76
N ILE A 202 -11.15 -5.17 15.72
CA ILE A 202 -11.91 -4.14 16.43
C ILE A 202 -11.78 -4.32 17.95
N VAL A 203 -11.99 -5.54 18.44
CA VAL A 203 -11.90 -5.86 19.89
C VAL A 203 -10.47 -5.61 20.39
N SER A 204 -9.45 -6.07 19.66
CA SER A 204 -8.05 -5.88 20.06
C SER A 204 -7.67 -4.41 20.10
N ALA A 205 -8.09 -3.60 19.13
CA ALA A 205 -7.80 -2.17 19.11
C ALA A 205 -8.46 -1.43 20.28
N LEU A 206 -9.71 -1.80 20.62
CA LEU A 206 -10.44 -1.21 21.74
C LEU A 206 -9.81 -1.60 23.09
N ILE A 207 -9.57 -2.90 23.31
CA ILE A 207 -8.97 -3.40 24.55
C ILE A 207 -7.55 -2.85 24.72
N LEU A 208 -6.73 -2.88 23.66
CA LEU A 208 -5.36 -2.39 23.75
C LEU A 208 -5.34 -0.88 24.01
N GLY A 209 -6.21 -0.10 23.37
CA GLY A 209 -6.31 1.34 23.58
C GLY A 209 -6.69 1.70 25.02
N ASP A 210 -7.71 1.06 25.56
CA ASP A 210 -8.17 1.33 26.94
C ASP A 210 -7.17 0.81 27.99
N ALA A 211 -6.63 -0.40 27.80
CA ALA A 211 -5.62 -0.97 28.67
C ALA A 211 -4.32 -0.16 28.69
N ALA A 212 -3.87 0.35 27.54
CA ALA A 212 -2.66 1.17 27.44
C ALA A 212 -2.79 2.48 28.20
N VAL A 213 -3.97 3.12 28.15
CA VAL A 213 -4.28 4.32 28.95
C VAL A 213 -4.40 3.97 30.43
N GLY A 214 -5.13 2.92 30.77
CA GLY A 214 -5.34 2.49 32.16
C GLY A 214 -4.05 2.10 32.87
N ALA A 215 -3.14 1.46 32.14
CA ALA A 215 -1.80 1.08 32.65
C ALA A 215 -0.78 2.24 32.65
N GLY A 216 -1.13 3.41 32.13
CA GLY A 216 -0.20 4.54 32.01
C GLY A 216 0.93 4.32 31.00
N VAL A 217 0.76 3.40 30.04
CA VAL A 217 1.75 3.14 28.98
C VAL A 217 1.66 4.22 27.89
N ALA A 218 0.44 4.68 27.59
CA ALA A 218 0.19 5.69 26.58
C ALA A 218 -0.82 6.75 27.04
N SER A 219 -0.61 7.99 26.61
CA SER A 219 -1.58 9.06 26.86
C SER A 219 -2.77 8.95 25.92
N ARG A 220 -3.93 9.42 26.33
CA ARG A 220 -5.14 9.43 25.50
C ARG A 220 -4.94 10.17 24.17
N ILE A 221 -4.16 11.25 24.19
CA ILE A 221 -3.87 12.06 22.99
C ILE A 221 -2.99 11.29 22.02
N THR A 222 -1.97 10.57 22.50
CA THR A 222 -1.12 9.71 21.66
C THR A 222 -1.94 8.64 20.96
N ILE A 223 -2.88 8.00 21.64
CA ILE A 223 -3.74 6.99 21.02
C ILE A 223 -4.60 7.60 19.91
N ILE A 224 -5.17 8.80 20.12
CA ILE A 224 -5.95 9.49 19.09
C ILE A 224 -5.08 9.80 17.87
N VAL A 225 -3.87 10.31 18.06
CA VAL A 225 -2.95 10.65 16.96
C VAL A 225 -2.57 9.39 16.16
N VAL A 226 -2.20 8.31 16.85
CA VAL A 226 -1.85 7.05 16.21
C VAL A 226 -3.06 6.43 15.49
N ALA A 227 -4.25 6.48 16.09
CA ALA A 227 -5.47 6.00 15.47
C ALA A 227 -5.81 6.76 14.18
N ILE A 228 -5.75 8.11 14.19
CA ILE A 228 -5.98 8.93 12.99
C ILE A 228 -4.96 8.60 11.91
N SER A 229 -3.68 8.50 12.26
CA SER A 229 -2.61 8.13 11.32
C SER A 229 -2.87 6.77 10.68
N THR A 230 -3.26 5.78 11.48
CA THR A 230 -3.56 4.41 11.01
C THR A 230 -4.81 4.38 10.12
N LEU A 231 -5.87 5.11 10.48
CA LEU A 231 -7.09 5.23 9.65
C LEU A 231 -6.78 5.89 8.31
N CYS A 232 -5.96 6.93 8.29
CA CYS A 232 -5.52 7.58 7.05
C CYS A 232 -4.70 6.64 6.16
N TYR A 233 -3.90 5.76 6.75
CA TYR A 233 -3.18 4.74 6.01
C TYR A 233 -4.13 3.78 5.26
N PHE A 234 -5.26 3.38 5.85
CA PHE A 234 -6.24 2.51 5.20
C PHE A 234 -7.01 3.16 4.04
N LEU A 235 -7.00 4.49 3.95
CA LEU A 235 -7.62 5.21 2.83
C LEU A 235 -6.85 5.06 1.52
N ILE A 236 -5.60 4.56 1.56
CA ILE A 236 -4.76 4.40 0.38
C ILE A 236 -4.96 2.99 -0.19
N PRO A 237 -5.57 2.85 -1.40
CA PRO A 237 -6.06 1.56 -1.89
C PRO A 237 -4.98 0.51 -2.16
N LYS A 238 -3.82 0.95 -2.67
CA LYS A 238 -2.76 0.06 -3.17
C LYS A 238 -1.45 0.15 -2.37
N LEU A 239 -1.48 0.71 -1.16
CA LEU A 239 -0.26 0.90 -0.36
C LEU A 239 0.33 -0.43 0.14
N TYR A 240 -0.42 -1.53 0.09
CA TYR A 240 0.09 -2.86 0.41
C TYR A 240 1.20 -3.33 -0.52
N GLY A 241 1.23 -2.85 -1.77
CA GLY A 241 2.32 -3.13 -2.71
C GLY A 241 3.53 -2.19 -2.56
N ALA A 242 3.32 -0.97 -2.05
CA ALA A 242 4.38 0.04 -1.95
C ALA A 242 5.21 -0.05 -0.65
N LEU A 243 4.74 -0.79 0.35
CA LEU A 243 5.40 -0.97 1.66
C LEU A 243 5.59 -2.44 2.04
N SER A 244 5.49 -3.36 1.10
CA SER A 244 5.89 -4.75 1.31
C SER A 244 7.43 -4.81 1.27
N PHE A 245 8.03 -4.46 2.39
CA PHE A 245 9.42 -4.70 2.71
C PHE A 245 9.52 -5.89 3.63
#